data_3c2bfbdd126fefc5c89a69a948405240
#
_entry.id   3c2bfbdd126fefc5c89a69a948405240
#
_cell.length_a   1.000
_cell.length_b   1.000
_cell.length_c   1.000
_cell.angle_alpha   90.00
_cell.angle_beta   90.00
_cell.angle_gamma   90.00
#
_symmetry.space_group_name_H-M   'P 1'
#
loop_
_entity.id
_entity.type
_entity.pdbx_description
1 polymer ?
#
loop_
_entity_poly.entity_id
_entity_poly.type
_entity_poly.pdbx_seq_one_letter_code
_entity_poly.pdbx_strand_id
1 'polypeptide(L)'
;MSVLAANEGLVTAARAGDERAFVELTSPHRAALHIHCYRLLGSLHDADDALQEALLRAWKGIDRYEPRAPVSAWLFRITTNVCLRMLERRVRDRAISVDALLEPYPDPVAPASSEPPACVESDEAVGLAFIAAMRLLPPKQRVVLVLRDVLDWSAREVAELLDDSDAAVNSALQRARARVAAEQREGSLARAHRPASAEVEALVMQRFQDAWKAVDIDGILALLTADAVLTMPPEGMRFDGAGAIANFFATVPLGGRLDRIRLVPRRANGQPALAAYAESPEAGAYEAYGVMVFAIDGERIAGITGFPRQLELFGRFGLPADITR
;
A
#
# COMPACT_ATOMS: atom_id res chain seq x y z
N MET A 1 28.50 -21.69 7.50
CA MET A 1 27.60 -22.53 6.67
C MET A 1 26.85 -21.63 5.73
N SER A 2 26.87 -21.91 4.41
CA SER A 2 26.21 -21.07 3.41
C SER A 2 24.69 -21.12 3.59
N VAL A 3 24.00 -20.00 3.39
CA VAL A 3 22.52 -19.88 3.41
C VAL A 3 21.85 -20.92 2.49
N LEU A 4 22.51 -21.28 1.39
CA LEU A 4 22.09 -22.33 0.46
C LEU A 4 22.05 -23.72 1.13
N ALA A 5 23.06 -24.08 1.93
CA ALA A 5 23.12 -25.38 2.58
C ALA A 5 22.07 -25.54 3.72
N ALA A 6 21.73 -24.44 4.42
CA ALA A 6 20.67 -24.44 5.42
C ALA A 6 19.29 -24.65 4.76
N ASN A 7 19.04 -24.01 3.63
CA ASN A 7 17.81 -24.17 2.87
C ASN A 7 17.62 -25.57 2.29
N GLU A 8 18.69 -26.26 1.88
CA GLU A 8 18.61 -27.65 1.37
C GLU A 8 18.07 -28.63 2.41
N GLY A 9 18.52 -28.50 3.68
CA GLY A 9 18.03 -29.31 4.79
C GLY A 9 16.53 -29.07 5.06
N LEU A 10 16.11 -27.79 5.10
CA LEU A 10 14.69 -27.41 5.28
C LEU A 10 13.81 -27.90 4.12
N VAL A 11 14.30 -27.79 2.88
CA VAL A 11 13.58 -28.31 1.70
C VAL A 11 13.40 -29.81 1.78
N THR A 12 14.44 -30.54 2.17
CA THR A 12 14.37 -32.01 2.29
C THR A 12 13.39 -32.44 3.39
N ALA A 13 13.42 -31.79 4.55
CA ALA A 13 12.49 -32.06 5.63
C ALA A 13 11.04 -31.70 5.24
N ALA A 14 10.83 -30.55 4.59
CA ALA A 14 9.52 -30.13 4.11
C ALA A 14 8.93 -31.11 3.08
N ARG A 15 9.75 -31.65 2.17
CA ARG A 15 9.35 -32.73 1.24
C ARG A 15 8.95 -34.01 1.95
N ALA A 16 9.56 -34.30 3.10
CA ALA A 16 9.18 -35.42 3.95
C ALA A 16 7.91 -35.19 4.77
N GLY A 17 7.25 -34.02 4.59
CA GLY A 17 6.01 -33.65 5.28
C GLY A 17 6.22 -32.90 6.59
N ASP A 18 7.42 -32.39 6.87
CA ASP A 18 7.66 -31.55 8.05
C ASP A 18 7.15 -30.12 7.82
N GLU A 19 5.98 -29.81 8.40
CA GLU A 19 5.36 -28.49 8.33
C GLU A 19 6.22 -27.41 9.00
N ARG A 20 6.96 -27.74 10.07
CA ARG A 20 7.81 -26.76 10.77
C ARG A 20 8.97 -26.34 9.88
N ALA A 21 9.59 -27.28 9.20
CA ALA A 21 10.66 -26.99 8.25
C ALA A 21 10.15 -26.10 7.10
N PHE A 22 8.92 -26.30 6.61
CA PHE A 22 8.31 -25.43 5.60
C PHE A 22 8.03 -24.02 6.14
N VAL A 23 7.51 -23.90 7.36
CA VAL A 23 7.29 -22.59 8.00
C VAL A 23 8.63 -21.87 8.19
N GLU A 24 9.67 -22.54 8.65
CA GLU A 24 11.00 -21.97 8.80
C GLU A 24 11.58 -21.52 7.45
N LEU A 25 11.42 -22.31 6.40
CA LEU A 25 11.85 -22.00 5.02
C LEU A 25 11.15 -20.76 4.45
N THR A 26 9.87 -20.55 4.74
CA THR A 26 9.04 -19.52 4.11
C THR A 26 8.90 -18.26 4.95
N SER A 27 9.08 -18.34 6.28
CA SER A 27 8.84 -17.21 7.19
C SER A 27 9.68 -15.97 6.87
N PRO A 28 10.97 -16.03 6.46
CA PRO A 28 11.74 -14.86 6.10
C PRO A 28 11.20 -14.09 4.89
N HIS A 29 10.40 -14.75 4.05
CA HIS A 29 9.88 -14.18 2.82
C HIS A 29 8.45 -13.64 2.94
N ARG A 30 7.73 -13.96 4.03
CA ARG A 30 6.28 -13.67 4.15
C ARG A 30 5.95 -12.18 4.03
N ALA A 31 6.74 -11.31 4.67
CA ALA A 31 6.50 -9.86 4.62
C ALA A 31 6.66 -9.31 3.19
N ALA A 32 7.74 -9.69 2.50
CA ALA A 32 7.99 -9.27 1.12
C ALA A 32 6.92 -9.80 0.15
N LEU A 33 6.48 -11.05 0.32
CA LEU A 33 5.41 -11.65 -0.47
C LEU A 33 4.05 -10.96 -0.21
N HIS A 34 3.76 -10.60 1.04
CA HIS A 34 2.53 -9.88 1.39
C HIS A 34 2.48 -8.49 0.77
N ILE A 35 3.60 -7.73 0.85
CA ILE A 35 3.74 -6.43 0.17
C ILE A 35 3.55 -6.59 -1.34
N HIS A 36 4.12 -7.64 -1.93
CA HIS A 36 3.95 -7.93 -3.36
C HIS A 36 2.48 -8.21 -3.73
N CYS A 37 1.77 -9.03 -2.93
CA CYS A 37 0.34 -9.25 -3.11
C CYS A 37 -0.44 -7.92 -3.03
N TYR A 38 -0.15 -7.10 -2.02
CA TYR A 38 -0.80 -5.81 -1.85
C TYR A 38 -0.53 -4.86 -3.04
N ARG A 39 0.69 -4.76 -3.53
CA ARG A 39 1.04 -3.95 -4.71
C ARG A 39 0.23 -4.35 -5.95
N LEU A 40 -0.06 -5.65 -6.10
CA LEU A 40 -0.87 -6.17 -7.19
C LEU A 40 -2.38 -6.00 -6.97
N LEU A 41 -2.87 -6.16 -5.74
CA LEU A 41 -4.31 -6.24 -5.44
C LEU A 41 -4.89 -4.93 -4.90
N GLY A 42 -4.09 -4.12 -4.20
CA GLY A 42 -4.48 -2.83 -3.62
C GLY A 42 -5.35 -2.92 -2.37
N SER A 43 -5.54 -4.13 -1.81
CA SER A 43 -6.29 -4.42 -0.59
C SER A 43 -5.47 -5.30 0.34
N LEU A 44 -5.47 -4.98 1.63
CA LEU A 44 -4.80 -5.76 2.67
C LEU A 44 -5.46 -7.13 2.86
N HIS A 45 -6.79 -7.16 2.87
CA HIS A 45 -7.56 -8.40 2.97
C HIS A 45 -7.25 -9.35 1.81
N ASP A 46 -7.28 -8.86 0.58
CA ASP A 46 -6.93 -9.68 -0.58
C ASP A 46 -5.46 -10.12 -0.58
N ALA A 47 -4.57 -9.29 -0.05
CA ALA A 47 -3.15 -9.66 0.08
C ALA A 47 -2.95 -10.79 1.09
N ASP A 48 -3.69 -10.78 2.21
CA ASP A 48 -3.71 -11.88 3.17
C ASP A 48 -4.19 -13.18 2.52
N ASP A 49 -5.31 -13.13 1.80
CA ASP A 49 -5.90 -14.29 1.11
C ASP A 49 -4.96 -14.84 0.03
N ALA A 50 -4.38 -13.95 -0.78
CA ALA A 50 -3.44 -14.32 -1.83
C ALA A 50 -2.18 -14.97 -1.26
N LEU A 51 -1.63 -14.43 -0.17
CA LEU A 51 -0.46 -15.00 0.50
C LEU A 51 -0.76 -16.38 1.08
N GLN A 52 -1.91 -16.54 1.75
CA GLN A 52 -2.34 -17.82 2.30
C GLN A 52 -2.48 -18.88 1.19
N GLU A 53 -3.17 -18.56 0.12
CA GLU A 53 -3.33 -19.47 -1.03
C GLU A 53 -1.98 -19.80 -1.70
N ALA A 54 -1.09 -18.78 -1.83
CA ALA A 54 0.25 -18.99 -2.39
C ALA A 54 1.09 -19.95 -1.54
N LEU A 55 1.07 -19.81 -0.21
CA LEU A 55 1.79 -20.70 0.70
C LEU A 55 1.21 -22.13 0.70
N LEU A 56 -0.12 -22.27 0.61
CA LEU A 56 -0.76 -23.58 0.44
C LEU A 56 -0.34 -24.26 -0.87
N ARG A 57 -0.25 -23.49 -1.97
CA ARG A 57 0.24 -24.02 -3.25
C ARG A 57 1.72 -24.37 -3.21
N ALA A 58 2.51 -23.54 -2.53
CA ALA A 58 3.93 -23.83 -2.31
C ALA A 58 4.12 -25.10 -1.51
N TRP A 59 3.37 -25.31 -0.43
CA TRP A 59 3.39 -26.55 0.35
C TRP A 59 3.07 -27.78 -0.52
N LYS A 60 1.96 -27.73 -1.27
CA LYS A 60 1.57 -28.82 -2.17
C LYS A 60 2.53 -29.06 -3.34
N GLY A 61 3.32 -28.04 -3.69
CA GLY A 61 4.26 -28.07 -4.81
C GLY A 61 5.73 -28.21 -4.41
N ILE A 62 6.05 -28.41 -3.12
CA ILE A 62 7.43 -28.42 -2.62
C ILE A 62 8.27 -29.54 -3.25
N ASP A 63 7.65 -30.68 -3.61
CA ASP A 63 8.31 -31.78 -4.30
C ASP A 63 8.86 -31.39 -5.67
N ARG A 64 8.23 -30.38 -6.31
CA ARG A 64 8.60 -29.90 -7.64
C ARG A 64 9.58 -28.72 -7.59
N TYR A 65 9.87 -28.21 -6.41
CA TYR A 65 10.85 -27.14 -6.27
C TYR A 65 12.24 -27.69 -6.57
N GLU A 66 12.92 -27.14 -7.55
CA GLU A 66 14.30 -27.48 -7.86
C GLU A 66 15.23 -26.42 -7.26
N PRO A 67 16.28 -26.78 -6.48
CA PRO A 67 17.20 -25.84 -5.83
C PRO A 67 18.11 -25.05 -6.80
N ARG A 68 17.78 -25.02 -8.08
CA ARG A 68 18.49 -24.23 -9.11
C ARG A 68 18.22 -22.74 -9.01
N ALA A 69 17.11 -22.36 -8.41
CA ALA A 69 16.72 -20.97 -8.15
C ALA A 69 16.51 -20.74 -6.65
N PRO A 70 16.72 -19.52 -6.14
CA PRO A 70 16.40 -19.17 -4.75
C PRO A 70 14.94 -19.48 -4.40
N VAL A 71 14.70 -19.92 -3.16
CA VAL A 71 13.33 -20.18 -2.64
C VAL A 71 12.44 -18.94 -2.81
N SER A 72 13.00 -17.75 -2.59
CA SER A 72 12.29 -16.50 -2.79
C SER A 72 11.73 -16.35 -4.21
N ALA A 73 12.54 -16.57 -5.25
CA ALA A 73 12.10 -16.46 -6.65
C ALA A 73 10.97 -17.45 -6.97
N TRP A 74 11.05 -18.68 -6.47
CA TRP A 74 9.99 -19.67 -6.61
C TRP A 74 8.71 -19.27 -5.90
N LEU A 75 8.79 -18.74 -4.66
CA LEU A 75 7.66 -18.24 -3.92
C LEU A 75 7.02 -17.02 -4.61
N PHE A 76 7.82 -16.06 -5.08
CA PHE A 76 7.33 -14.90 -5.85
C PHE A 76 6.58 -15.34 -7.10
N ARG A 77 7.08 -16.35 -7.83
CA ARG A 77 6.40 -16.91 -9.01
C ARG A 77 5.02 -17.46 -8.66
N ILE A 78 4.91 -18.26 -7.59
CA ILE A 78 3.63 -18.81 -7.14
C ILE A 78 2.67 -17.69 -6.73
N THR A 79 3.15 -16.74 -5.94
CA THR A 79 2.37 -15.62 -5.43
C THR A 79 1.86 -14.72 -6.55
N THR A 80 2.69 -14.37 -7.52
CA THR A 80 2.29 -13.58 -8.69
C THR A 80 1.19 -14.28 -9.49
N ASN A 81 1.33 -15.60 -9.71
CA ASN A 81 0.31 -16.38 -10.42
C ASN A 81 -1.03 -16.44 -9.67
N VAL A 82 -1.00 -16.49 -8.33
CA VAL A 82 -2.22 -16.40 -7.51
C VAL A 82 -2.88 -15.04 -7.67
N CYS A 83 -2.12 -13.96 -7.51
CA CYS A 83 -2.63 -12.60 -7.67
C CYS A 83 -3.20 -12.35 -9.08
N LEU A 84 -2.49 -12.80 -10.12
CA LEU A 84 -2.96 -12.67 -11.51
C LEU A 84 -4.33 -13.34 -11.71
N ARG A 85 -4.49 -14.57 -11.23
CA ARG A 85 -5.78 -15.29 -11.31
C ARG A 85 -6.89 -14.60 -10.54
N MET A 86 -6.61 -14.03 -9.37
CA MET A 86 -7.56 -13.24 -8.60
C MET A 86 -8.01 -12.00 -9.38
N LEU A 87 -7.07 -11.29 -10.00
CA LEU A 87 -7.35 -10.11 -10.82
C LEU A 87 -8.19 -10.46 -12.07
N GLU A 88 -7.84 -11.53 -12.77
CA GLU A 88 -8.58 -12.00 -13.96
C GLU A 88 -10.00 -12.44 -13.60
N ARG A 89 -10.17 -13.09 -12.45
CA ARG A 89 -11.50 -13.47 -11.95
C ARG A 89 -12.35 -12.23 -11.67
N ARG A 90 -11.81 -11.20 -11.03
CA ARG A 90 -12.53 -9.93 -10.76
C ARG A 90 -13.00 -9.24 -12.04
N VAL A 91 -12.13 -9.18 -13.05
CA VAL A 91 -12.49 -8.60 -14.35
C VAL A 91 -13.65 -9.38 -15.00
N ARG A 92 -13.64 -10.70 -14.90
CA ARG A 92 -14.69 -11.58 -15.45
C ARG A 92 -16.00 -11.42 -14.71
N ASP A 93 -15.95 -11.40 -13.39
CA ASP A 93 -17.15 -11.37 -12.54
C ASP A 93 -17.81 -9.98 -12.50
N ARG A 94 -17.17 -8.92 -13.08
CA ARG A 94 -17.62 -7.50 -13.08
C ARG A 94 -18.02 -7.00 -11.68
N ALA A 95 -17.52 -7.60 -10.62
CA ALA A 95 -18.19 -7.68 -9.33
C ALA A 95 -17.89 -6.53 -8.38
N ILE A 96 -16.90 -5.66 -8.64
CA ILE A 96 -16.54 -4.63 -7.66
C ILE A 96 -16.00 -3.39 -8.37
N SER A 97 -16.48 -2.20 -7.98
CA SER A 97 -15.92 -0.92 -8.40
C SER A 97 -14.43 -0.85 -8.02
N VAL A 98 -13.63 -0.29 -8.89
CA VAL A 98 -12.17 -0.19 -8.71
C VAL A 98 -11.83 0.51 -7.38
N ASP A 99 -12.64 1.50 -6.96
CA ASP A 99 -12.39 2.31 -5.77
C ASP A 99 -12.73 1.59 -4.46
N ALA A 100 -13.61 0.58 -4.49
CA ALA A 100 -14.13 -0.09 -3.30
C ALA A 100 -13.11 -0.93 -2.51
N LEU A 101 -11.89 -1.13 -3.02
CA LEU A 101 -10.91 -2.05 -2.43
C LEU A 101 -9.54 -1.40 -2.15
N LEU A 102 -9.39 -0.08 -2.34
CA LEU A 102 -8.13 0.58 -2.02
C LEU A 102 -8.01 0.74 -0.50
N GLU A 103 -6.93 0.20 0.06
CA GLU A 103 -6.59 0.34 1.46
C GLU A 103 -5.15 0.83 1.60
N PRO A 104 -4.80 1.65 2.62
CA PRO A 104 -3.43 2.07 2.87
C PRO A 104 -2.64 0.92 3.52
N TYR A 105 -1.43 0.66 3.03
CA TYR A 105 -0.52 -0.32 3.63
C TYR A 105 0.28 0.32 4.78
N PRO A 106 0.12 -0.14 6.02
CA PRO A 106 0.87 0.42 7.13
C PRO A 106 2.37 0.14 6.99
N ASP A 107 3.18 1.18 7.14
CA ASP A 107 4.62 0.98 7.21
C ASP A 107 5.00 0.40 8.58
N PRO A 108 6.06 -0.41 8.68
CA PRO A 108 6.54 -0.92 9.95
C PRO A 108 6.85 0.22 10.92
N VAL A 109 6.30 0.16 12.13
CA VAL A 109 6.69 1.07 13.20
C VAL A 109 8.07 0.63 13.67
N ALA A 110 9.11 1.39 13.35
CA ALA A 110 10.44 1.14 13.88
C ALA A 110 10.38 1.22 15.40
N PRO A 111 10.82 0.19 16.16
CA PRO A 111 10.97 0.32 17.59
C PRO A 111 11.99 1.42 17.87
N ALA A 112 11.71 2.28 18.85
CA ALA A 112 12.49 3.49 19.19
C ALA A 112 14.00 3.24 19.51
N SER A 113 14.50 2.03 19.41
CA SER A 113 15.85 1.61 19.80
C SER A 113 16.52 0.58 18.87
N SER A 114 16.05 0.37 17.64
CA SER A 114 16.65 -0.61 16.73
C SER A 114 17.13 0.06 15.46
N GLU A 115 18.38 -0.24 15.06
CA GLU A 115 18.83 -0.06 13.68
C GLU A 115 17.77 -0.68 12.73
N PRO A 116 17.47 -0.04 11.60
CA PRO A 116 16.50 -0.58 10.66
C PRO A 116 16.92 -2.01 10.28
N PRO A 117 15.99 -2.98 10.32
CA PRO A 117 16.31 -4.33 9.90
C PRO A 117 16.76 -4.28 8.43
N ALA A 118 17.95 -4.75 8.15
CA ALA A 118 18.62 -4.75 6.84
C ALA A 118 17.88 -5.52 5.71
N CYS A 119 16.61 -5.82 5.88
CA CYS A 119 15.79 -6.62 4.96
C CYS A 119 14.57 -5.91 4.36
N VAL A 120 14.34 -4.63 4.62
CA VAL A 120 13.21 -3.88 4.04
C VAL A 120 13.64 -2.49 3.58
N GLU A 121 14.86 -2.34 3.12
CA GLU A 121 15.22 -1.29 2.17
C GLU A 121 14.68 -1.69 0.79
N SER A 122 13.36 -1.73 0.67
CA SER A 122 12.74 -1.48 -0.61
C SER A 122 12.82 0.03 -0.80
N ASP A 123 13.87 0.47 -1.46
CA ASP A 123 14.17 1.88 -1.80
C ASP A 123 13.06 2.56 -2.64
N GLU A 124 11.94 1.91 -2.87
CA GLU A 124 10.79 2.43 -3.59
C GLU A 124 9.51 2.20 -2.80
N ALA A 125 9.26 3.10 -1.85
CA ALA A 125 7.93 3.26 -1.30
C ALA A 125 6.95 3.59 -2.44
N VAL A 126 6.14 2.62 -2.83
CA VAL A 126 5.13 2.79 -3.87
C VAL A 126 3.97 3.54 -3.25
N GLY A 127 3.91 4.84 -3.51
CA GLY A 127 2.88 5.72 -2.97
C GLY A 127 1.46 5.24 -3.31
N LEU A 128 0.51 5.55 -2.42
CA LEU A 128 -0.89 5.10 -2.53
C LEU A 128 -1.55 5.51 -3.86
N ALA A 129 -1.21 6.70 -4.37
CA ALA A 129 -1.68 7.17 -5.66
C ALA A 129 -1.23 6.28 -6.83
N PHE A 130 0.00 5.75 -6.77
CA PHE A 130 0.48 4.82 -7.78
C PHE A 130 -0.24 3.46 -7.69
N ILE A 131 -0.51 2.97 -6.47
CA ILE A 131 -1.32 1.77 -6.28
C ILE A 131 -2.72 1.96 -6.88
N ALA A 132 -3.34 3.13 -6.63
CA ALA A 132 -4.64 3.48 -7.20
C ALA A 132 -4.59 3.50 -8.75
N ALA A 133 -3.54 4.12 -9.34
CA ALA A 133 -3.34 4.14 -10.79
C ALA A 133 -3.18 2.74 -11.40
N MET A 134 -2.38 1.90 -10.76
CA MET A 134 -2.17 0.54 -11.22
C MET A 134 -3.48 -0.27 -11.29
N ARG A 135 -4.45 0.04 -10.45
CA ARG A 135 -5.75 -0.67 -10.43
C ARG A 135 -6.58 -0.46 -11.69
N LEU A 136 -6.32 0.62 -12.43
CA LEU A 136 -6.96 0.90 -13.72
C LEU A 136 -6.34 0.08 -14.86
N LEU A 137 -5.24 -0.61 -14.61
CA LEU A 137 -4.57 -1.44 -15.61
C LEU A 137 -5.23 -2.81 -15.74
N PRO A 138 -5.25 -3.38 -16.97
CA PRO A 138 -5.53 -4.79 -17.16
C PRO A 138 -4.60 -5.68 -16.30
N PRO A 139 -5.06 -6.82 -15.79
CA PRO A 139 -4.30 -7.69 -14.88
C PRO A 139 -2.86 -7.94 -15.31
N LYS A 140 -2.66 -8.37 -16.56
CA LYS A 140 -1.32 -8.65 -17.09
C LYS A 140 -0.41 -7.42 -17.14
N GLN A 141 -0.95 -6.25 -17.54
CA GLN A 141 -0.18 -5.00 -17.58
C GLN A 141 0.24 -4.56 -16.17
N ARG A 142 -0.63 -4.74 -15.18
CA ARG A 142 -0.32 -4.43 -13.77
C ARG A 142 0.81 -5.32 -13.27
N VAL A 143 0.72 -6.64 -13.48
CA VAL A 143 1.78 -7.59 -13.08
C VAL A 143 3.11 -7.23 -13.74
N VAL A 144 3.11 -6.98 -15.06
CA VAL A 144 4.33 -6.58 -15.78
C VAL A 144 4.92 -5.29 -15.21
N LEU A 145 4.10 -4.28 -14.93
CA LEU A 145 4.56 -3.01 -14.37
C LEU A 145 5.22 -3.21 -13.00
N VAL A 146 4.57 -3.95 -12.10
CA VAL A 146 5.11 -4.21 -10.75
C VAL A 146 6.40 -5.01 -10.81
N LEU A 147 6.47 -6.06 -11.62
CA LEU A 147 7.68 -6.88 -11.72
C LEU A 147 8.87 -6.12 -12.34
N ARG A 148 8.60 -5.28 -13.37
CA ARG A 148 9.63 -4.57 -14.12
C ARG A 148 10.10 -3.28 -13.46
N ASP A 149 9.16 -2.45 -12.94
CA ASP A 149 9.44 -1.10 -12.47
C ASP A 149 9.56 -1.03 -10.93
N VAL A 150 9.03 -2.01 -10.20
CA VAL A 150 9.07 -2.02 -8.74
C VAL A 150 9.99 -3.11 -8.18
N LEU A 151 10.11 -4.25 -8.85
CA LEU A 151 10.96 -5.36 -8.42
C LEU A 151 12.20 -5.57 -9.29
N ASP A 152 12.40 -4.71 -10.29
CA ASP A 152 13.54 -4.69 -11.21
C ASP A 152 13.86 -6.05 -11.92
N TRP A 153 12.81 -6.84 -12.15
CA TRP A 153 12.97 -8.09 -12.90
C TRP A 153 13.26 -7.82 -14.38
N SER A 154 14.10 -8.62 -15.00
CA SER A 154 14.37 -8.54 -16.43
C SER A 154 13.11 -8.90 -17.26
N ALA A 155 13.03 -8.42 -18.50
CA ALA A 155 11.93 -8.78 -19.41
C ALA A 155 11.85 -10.29 -19.61
N ARG A 156 13.00 -10.98 -19.65
CA ARG A 156 13.11 -12.43 -19.79
C ARG A 156 12.50 -13.18 -18.58
N GLU A 157 12.85 -12.78 -17.36
CA GLU A 157 12.29 -13.40 -16.15
C GLU A 157 10.77 -13.26 -16.07
N VAL A 158 10.25 -12.07 -16.46
CA VAL A 158 8.81 -11.83 -16.52
C VAL A 158 8.15 -12.62 -17.64
N ALA A 159 8.81 -12.76 -18.80
CA ALA A 159 8.31 -13.57 -19.92
C ALA A 159 8.22 -15.06 -19.53
N GLU A 160 9.27 -15.58 -18.88
CA GLU A 160 9.28 -16.96 -18.36
C GLU A 160 8.20 -17.20 -17.29
N LEU A 161 7.92 -16.18 -16.44
CA LEU A 161 6.86 -16.26 -15.43
C LEU A 161 5.47 -16.30 -16.04
N LEU A 162 5.22 -15.47 -17.07
CA LEU A 162 3.91 -15.27 -17.67
C LEU A 162 3.65 -16.17 -18.88
N ASP A 163 4.59 -17.05 -19.22
CA ASP A 163 4.56 -17.90 -20.43
C ASP A 163 4.33 -17.05 -21.69
N ASP A 164 5.18 -16.04 -21.86
CA ASP A 164 5.08 -15.03 -22.93
C ASP A 164 6.44 -14.75 -23.57
N SER A 165 6.49 -13.85 -24.55
CA SER A 165 7.74 -13.37 -25.15
C SER A 165 8.23 -12.07 -24.51
N ASP A 166 9.54 -11.83 -24.55
CA ASP A 166 10.17 -10.57 -24.12
C ASP A 166 9.55 -9.35 -24.83
N ALA A 167 9.22 -9.50 -26.13
CA ALA A 167 8.58 -8.46 -26.92
C ALA A 167 7.18 -8.13 -26.41
N ALA A 168 6.39 -9.14 -26.02
CA ALA A 168 5.05 -8.96 -25.46
C ALA A 168 5.12 -8.31 -24.07
N VAL A 169 6.07 -8.69 -23.23
CA VAL A 169 6.33 -8.05 -21.92
C VAL A 169 6.68 -6.58 -22.11
N ASN A 170 7.61 -6.25 -23.00
CA ASN A 170 8.01 -4.86 -23.26
C ASN A 170 6.84 -4.03 -23.81
N SER A 171 6.02 -4.58 -24.70
CA SER A 171 4.80 -3.92 -25.21
C SER A 171 3.77 -3.71 -24.10
N ALA A 172 3.57 -4.68 -23.21
CA ALA A 172 2.68 -4.55 -22.07
C ALA A 172 3.15 -3.46 -21.10
N LEU A 173 4.46 -3.39 -20.82
CA LEU A 173 5.08 -2.37 -19.99
C LEU A 173 4.88 -0.96 -20.56
N GLN A 174 5.13 -0.77 -21.87
CA GLN A 174 4.91 0.52 -22.51
C GLN A 174 3.45 0.98 -22.41
N ARG A 175 2.48 0.09 -22.66
CA ARG A 175 1.06 0.41 -22.50
C ARG A 175 0.69 0.73 -21.05
N ALA A 176 1.23 -0.02 -20.09
CA ALA A 176 0.99 0.22 -18.67
C ALA A 176 1.51 1.61 -18.25
N ARG A 177 2.75 1.94 -18.58
CA ARG A 177 3.37 3.25 -18.30
C ARG A 177 2.59 4.40 -18.94
N ALA A 178 2.19 4.25 -20.22
CA ALA A 178 1.42 5.26 -20.93
C ALA A 178 0.07 5.54 -20.26
N ARG A 179 -0.62 4.49 -19.79
CA ARG A 179 -1.90 4.62 -19.11
C ARG A 179 -1.76 5.27 -17.74
N VAL A 180 -0.80 4.83 -16.92
CA VAL A 180 -0.51 5.47 -15.64
C VAL A 180 -0.16 6.95 -15.80
N ALA A 181 0.68 7.29 -16.79
CA ALA A 181 1.03 8.69 -17.08
C ALA A 181 -0.15 9.52 -17.60
N ALA A 182 -1.12 8.92 -18.28
CA ALA A 182 -2.35 9.60 -18.68
C ALA A 182 -3.22 9.93 -17.47
N GLU A 183 -3.48 8.97 -16.60
CA GLU A 183 -4.25 9.17 -15.36
C GLU A 183 -3.63 10.23 -14.43
N GLN A 184 -2.30 10.25 -14.34
CA GLN A 184 -1.60 11.30 -13.58
C GLN A 184 -1.75 12.70 -14.19
N ARG A 185 -1.81 12.82 -15.53
CA ARG A 185 -2.01 14.11 -16.22
C ARG A 185 -3.46 14.61 -16.14
N GLU A 186 -4.41 13.72 -16.18
CA GLU A 186 -5.83 14.05 -16.07
C GLU A 186 -6.25 14.46 -14.65
N GLY A 187 -5.29 14.43 -13.71
CA GLY A 187 -5.53 14.81 -12.31
C GLY A 187 -6.42 13.83 -11.56
N SER A 188 -6.71 12.65 -12.14
CA SER A 188 -7.49 11.60 -11.48
C SER A 188 -6.79 11.05 -10.24
N LEU A 189 -5.47 11.23 -10.17
CA LEU A 189 -4.61 10.76 -9.10
C LEU A 189 -3.63 11.88 -8.73
N ALA A 190 -3.28 11.96 -7.45
CA ALA A 190 -2.17 12.82 -7.04
C ALA A 190 -0.96 12.52 -7.93
N ARG A 191 -0.37 13.55 -8.53
CA ARG A 191 0.81 13.39 -9.38
C ARG A 191 1.88 12.62 -8.62
N ALA A 192 2.68 11.81 -9.32
CA ALA A 192 3.89 11.25 -8.74
C ALA A 192 4.78 12.43 -8.35
N HIS A 193 4.78 12.75 -7.06
CA HIS A 193 5.53 13.88 -6.52
C HIS A 193 6.94 13.42 -6.23
N ARG A 194 7.88 14.33 -6.41
CA ARG A 194 9.24 14.10 -5.94
C ARG A 194 9.18 13.96 -4.42
N PRO A 195 9.64 12.81 -3.86
CA PRO A 195 9.58 12.62 -2.42
C PRO A 195 10.28 13.79 -1.72
N ALA A 196 9.59 14.40 -0.77
CA ALA A 196 10.20 15.39 0.10
C ALA A 196 11.20 14.71 1.05
N SER A 197 12.16 15.44 1.59
CA SER A 197 13.01 14.87 2.65
C SER A 197 12.17 14.59 3.90
N ALA A 198 12.62 13.66 4.73
CA ALA A 198 11.91 13.29 5.97
C ALA A 198 11.70 14.50 6.89
N GLU A 199 12.65 15.45 6.89
CA GLU A 199 12.55 16.69 7.68
C GLU A 199 11.44 17.60 7.15
N VAL A 200 11.34 17.73 5.82
CA VAL A 200 10.28 18.54 5.18
C VAL A 200 8.92 17.90 5.41
N GLU A 201 8.80 16.59 5.22
CA GLU A 201 7.56 15.86 5.54
C GLU A 201 7.14 16.10 6.99
N ALA A 202 8.06 15.94 7.95
CA ALA A 202 7.77 16.13 9.36
C ALA A 202 7.30 17.56 9.66
N LEU A 203 7.94 18.58 9.07
CA LEU A 203 7.56 19.99 9.23
C LEU A 203 6.16 20.28 8.67
N VAL A 204 5.86 19.81 7.45
CA VAL A 204 4.54 19.99 6.82
C VAL A 204 3.46 19.32 7.67
N MET A 205 3.70 18.09 8.12
CA MET A 205 2.76 17.36 8.95
C MET A 205 2.56 17.98 10.33
N GLN A 206 3.60 18.55 10.93
CA GLN A 206 3.49 19.28 12.18
C GLN A 206 2.60 20.53 12.00
N ARG A 207 2.86 21.35 10.96
CA ARG A 207 2.05 22.53 10.65
C ARG A 207 0.58 22.18 10.38
N PHE A 208 0.34 21.07 9.67
CA PHE A 208 -1.02 20.59 9.43
C PHE A 208 -1.74 20.21 10.72
N GLN A 209 -1.07 19.49 11.63
CA GLN A 209 -1.64 19.10 12.92
C GLN A 209 -1.91 20.31 13.82
N ASP A 210 -1.02 21.32 13.80
CA ASP A 210 -1.19 22.56 14.59
C ASP A 210 -2.40 23.38 14.06
N ALA A 211 -2.52 23.56 12.73
CA ALA A 211 -3.67 24.21 12.11
C ALA A 211 -4.97 23.44 12.37
N TRP A 212 -4.94 22.11 12.27
CA TRP A 212 -6.08 21.25 12.59
C TRP A 212 -6.56 21.44 14.04
N LYS A 213 -5.65 21.38 14.99
CA LYS A 213 -5.95 21.54 16.42
C LYS A 213 -6.50 22.94 16.75
N ALA A 214 -6.02 23.96 16.05
CA ALA A 214 -6.49 25.34 16.19
C ALA A 214 -7.79 25.62 15.41
N VAL A 215 -8.30 24.68 14.61
CA VAL A 215 -9.40 24.87 13.64
C VAL A 215 -9.07 26.01 12.65
N ASP A 216 -7.79 26.19 12.33
CA ASP A 216 -7.29 27.19 11.40
C ASP A 216 -7.40 26.70 9.97
N ILE A 217 -8.56 26.94 9.35
CA ILE A 217 -8.84 26.51 7.97
C ILE A 217 -7.96 27.28 6.95
N ASP A 218 -7.62 28.52 7.22
CA ASP A 218 -6.71 29.30 6.35
C ASP A 218 -5.28 28.75 6.44
N GLY A 219 -4.85 28.33 7.63
CA GLY A 219 -3.59 27.63 7.84
C GLY A 219 -3.54 26.29 7.09
N ILE A 220 -4.61 25.50 7.10
CA ILE A 220 -4.71 24.27 6.30
C ILE A 220 -4.65 24.61 4.80
N LEU A 221 -5.42 25.61 4.36
CA LEU A 221 -5.44 26.07 2.96
C LEU A 221 -4.03 26.45 2.46
N ALA A 222 -3.27 27.16 3.29
CA ALA A 222 -1.92 27.62 2.95
C ALA A 222 -0.92 26.47 2.76
N LEU A 223 -1.17 25.29 3.36
CA LEU A 223 -0.34 24.10 3.22
C LEU A 223 -0.66 23.29 1.95
N LEU A 224 -1.79 23.55 1.29
CA LEU A 224 -2.17 22.80 0.09
C LEU A 224 -1.54 23.42 -1.17
N THR A 225 -1.26 22.60 -2.18
CA THR A 225 -1.03 23.10 -3.54
C THR A 225 -2.35 23.57 -4.14
N ALA A 226 -2.30 24.51 -5.10
CA ALA A 226 -3.51 25.05 -5.71
C ALA A 226 -4.38 23.98 -6.39
N ASP A 227 -3.73 22.94 -6.93
CA ASP A 227 -4.32 21.79 -7.59
C ASP A 227 -4.40 20.53 -6.71
N ALA A 228 -4.30 20.69 -5.39
CA ALA A 228 -4.40 19.58 -4.44
C ALA A 228 -5.71 18.79 -4.61
N VAL A 229 -5.67 17.49 -4.39
CA VAL A 229 -6.82 16.60 -4.51
C VAL A 229 -7.05 15.86 -3.21
N LEU A 230 -8.30 15.85 -2.73
CA LEU A 230 -8.74 14.97 -1.66
C LEU A 230 -9.65 13.88 -2.25
N THR A 231 -9.33 12.61 -2.01
CA THR A 231 -10.15 11.46 -2.40
C THR A 231 -10.52 10.62 -1.18
N MET A 232 -11.68 9.97 -1.21
CA MET A 232 -12.14 9.11 -0.13
C MET A 232 -12.71 7.78 -0.68
N PRO A 233 -11.86 6.79 -0.95
CA PRO A 233 -12.32 5.44 -1.24
C PRO A 233 -12.88 4.77 0.04
N PRO A 234 -13.88 3.89 -0.07
CA PRO A 234 -14.58 3.46 -1.27
C PRO A 234 -15.74 4.37 -1.68
N GLU A 235 -16.01 5.45 -0.95
CA GLU A 235 -17.19 6.31 -1.11
C GLU A 235 -17.18 7.10 -2.42
N GLY A 236 -16.06 7.10 -3.16
CA GLY A 236 -15.91 7.79 -4.44
C GLY A 236 -15.94 9.31 -4.34
N MET A 237 -15.92 9.88 -3.13
CA MET A 237 -15.89 11.33 -2.94
C MET A 237 -14.55 11.90 -3.38
N ARG A 238 -14.62 13.03 -4.11
CA ARG A 238 -13.44 13.73 -4.62
C ARG A 238 -13.64 15.23 -4.51
N PHE A 239 -12.61 15.93 -4.07
CA PHE A 239 -12.56 17.38 -3.97
C PHE A 239 -11.29 17.86 -4.67
N ASP A 240 -11.47 18.70 -5.70
CA ASP A 240 -10.38 19.22 -6.53
C ASP A 240 -10.09 20.67 -6.16
N GLY A 241 -8.83 20.96 -5.88
CA GLY A 241 -8.30 22.25 -5.51
C GLY A 241 -8.36 22.58 -4.03
N ALA A 242 -7.40 23.39 -3.58
CA ALA A 242 -7.21 23.72 -2.18
C ALA A 242 -8.46 24.31 -1.51
N GLY A 243 -9.22 25.17 -2.22
CA GLY A 243 -10.43 25.78 -1.67
C GLY A 243 -11.55 24.77 -1.40
N ALA A 244 -11.76 23.78 -2.28
CA ALA A 244 -12.75 22.73 -2.07
C ALA A 244 -12.38 21.84 -0.87
N ILE A 245 -11.09 21.53 -0.71
CA ILE A 245 -10.58 20.75 0.41
C ILE A 245 -10.72 21.52 1.73
N ALA A 246 -10.38 22.82 1.74
CA ALA A 246 -10.53 23.66 2.91
C ALA A 246 -12.01 23.76 3.35
N ASN A 247 -12.93 23.95 2.39
CA ASN A 247 -14.36 23.95 2.66
C ASN A 247 -14.87 22.60 3.20
N PHE A 248 -14.35 21.49 2.67
CA PHE A 248 -14.65 20.17 3.22
C PHE A 248 -14.25 20.06 4.70
N PHE A 249 -13.04 20.46 5.07
CA PHE A 249 -12.58 20.39 6.46
C PHE A 249 -13.35 21.37 7.36
N ALA A 250 -13.76 22.53 6.84
CA ALA A 250 -14.55 23.49 7.58
C ALA A 250 -15.99 23.02 7.89
N THR A 251 -16.52 22.03 7.15
CA THR A 251 -17.96 21.73 7.22
C THR A 251 -18.29 20.27 7.49
N VAL A 252 -17.45 19.31 7.06
CA VAL A 252 -17.83 17.89 7.06
C VAL A 252 -17.35 17.15 8.31
N PRO A 253 -16.05 17.10 8.68
CA PRO A 253 -15.64 16.35 9.85
C PRO A 253 -16.26 16.91 11.13
N LEU A 254 -17.15 16.16 11.76
CA LEU A 254 -17.91 16.58 12.94
C LEU A 254 -18.57 17.97 12.82
N GLY A 255 -19.05 18.36 11.63
CA GLY A 255 -19.61 19.69 11.38
C GLY A 255 -18.59 20.82 11.46
N GLY A 256 -17.33 20.56 11.07
CA GLY A 256 -16.20 21.49 11.13
C GLY A 256 -15.52 21.59 12.49
N ARG A 257 -15.90 20.75 13.47
CA ARG A 257 -15.32 20.74 14.83
C ARG A 257 -14.03 19.91 14.86
N LEU A 258 -13.00 20.39 14.15
CA LEU A 258 -11.71 19.70 14.06
C LEU A 258 -11.02 19.58 15.44
N ASP A 259 -11.28 20.52 16.35
CA ASP A 259 -10.83 20.54 17.75
C ASP A 259 -11.28 19.30 18.54
N ARG A 260 -12.35 18.61 18.08
CA ARG A 260 -12.87 17.38 18.67
C ARG A 260 -12.33 16.11 18.02
N ILE A 261 -11.35 16.23 17.14
CA ILE A 261 -10.70 15.10 16.47
C ILE A 261 -9.21 15.13 16.80
N ARG A 262 -8.72 14.08 17.44
CA ARG A 262 -7.30 13.87 17.70
C ARG A 262 -6.65 13.18 16.52
N LEU A 263 -5.47 13.66 16.14
CA LEU A 263 -4.66 13.08 15.07
C LEU A 263 -3.44 12.36 15.65
N VAL A 264 -3.24 11.11 15.28
CA VAL A 264 -2.11 10.27 15.71
C VAL A 264 -1.24 9.97 14.48
N PRO A 265 0.04 10.44 14.48
CA PRO A 265 0.95 10.23 13.36
C PRO A 265 1.23 8.76 13.10
N ARG A 266 1.22 8.37 11.83
CA ARG A 266 1.58 7.06 11.29
C ARG A 266 2.25 7.25 9.92
N ARG A 267 2.63 6.15 9.31
CA ARG A 267 3.09 6.12 7.91
C ARG A 267 2.36 4.99 7.17
N ALA A 268 2.10 5.21 5.90
CA ALA A 268 1.49 4.22 5.03
C ALA A 268 2.03 4.36 3.60
N ASN A 269 2.41 3.28 2.96
CA ASN A 269 2.93 3.30 1.59
C ASN A 269 4.16 4.21 1.42
N GLY A 270 5.01 4.33 2.45
CA GLY A 270 6.13 5.26 2.49
C GLY A 270 5.76 6.72 2.62
N GLN A 271 4.49 7.05 2.83
CA GLN A 271 3.96 8.40 2.92
C GLN A 271 3.54 8.73 4.36
N PRO A 272 3.53 10.02 4.76
CA PRO A 272 2.95 10.43 6.03
C PRO A 272 1.46 10.07 6.08
N ALA A 273 1.02 9.60 7.25
CA ALA A 273 -0.37 9.30 7.51
C ALA A 273 -0.79 9.80 8.90
N LEU A 274 -2.07 10.09 9.05
CA LEU A 274 -2.68 10.47 10.32
C LEU A 274 -3.90 9.60 10.58
N ALA A 275 -3.91 8.90 11.72
CA ALA A 275 -5.10 8.26 12.22
C ALA A 275 -5.91 9.29 13.03
N ALA A 276 -7.17 9.44 12.70
CA ALA A 276 -8.08 10.38 13.32
C ALA A 276 -8.99 9.66 14.32
N TYR A 277 -9.12 10.23 15.51
CA TYR A 277 -10.01 9.77 16.57
C TYR A 277 -10.99 10.88 16.93
N ALA A 278 -12.28 10.64 16.82
CA ALA A 278 -13.33 11.59 17.14
C ALA A 278 -13.73 11.49 18.61
N GLU A 279 -13.99 12.61 19.28
CA GLU A 279 -14.49 12.65 20.65
C GLU A 279 -15.85 11.95 20.75
N SER A 280 -15.93 10.91 21.60
CA SER A 280 -17.17 10.23 21.90
C SER A 280 -18.01 11.04 22.92
N PRO A 281 -19.31 11.33 22.63
CA PRO A 281 -20.15 12.07 23.57
C PRO A 281 -20.37 11.37 24.89
N GLU A 282 -20.32 10.04 24.93
CA GLU A 282 -20.77 9.22 26.06
C GLU A 282 -19.61 8.74 26.96
N ALA A 283 -18.39 8.63 26.44
CA ALA A 283 -17.32 7.89 27.13
C ALA A 283 -16.18 8.75 27.68
N GLY A 284 -16.11 10.06 27.39
CA GLY A 284 -14.91 10.87 27.73
C GLY A 284 -13.64 10.35 27.05
N ALA A 285 -13.78 9.55 26.01
CA ALA A 285 -12.74 8.92 25.20
C ALA A 285 -12.83 9.44 23.76
N TYR A 286 -11.84 9.08 22.96
CA TYR A 286 -11.82 9.34 21.53
C TYR A 286 -11.87 8.01 20.78
N GLU A 287 -12.85 7.83 19.90
CA GLU A 287 -13.08 6.62 19.11
C GLU A 287 -12.46 6.74 17.72
N ALA A 288 -11.99 5.63 17.16
CA ALA A 288 -11.46 5.54 15.81
C ALA A 288 -12.44 6.14 14.79
N TYR A 289 -11.98 7.08 13.96
CA TYR A 289 -12.81 7.83 13.02
C TYR A 289 -12.41 7.59 11.56
N GLY A 290 -11.11 7.55 11.28
CA GLY A 290 -10.58 7.29 9.93
C GLY A 290 -9.08 7.48 9.84
N VAL A 291 -8.52 7.20 8.67
CA VAL A 291 -7.09 7.36 8.37
C VAL A 291 -6.96 8.28 7.16
N MET A 292 -5.99 9.18 7.18
CA MET A 292 -5.61 10.05 6.06
C MET A 292 -4.16 9.78 5.67
N VAL A 293 -3.88 9.61 4.37
CA VAL A 293 -2.54 9.47 3.80
C VAL A 293 -2.25 10.69 2.94
N PHE A 294 -1.04 11.26 3.07
CA PHE A 294 -0.67 12.54 2.49
C PHE A 294 0.39 12.38 1.40
N ALA A 295 0.15 12.99 0.24
CA ALA A 295 1.15 13.16 -0.81
C ALA A 295 1.73 14.58 -0.69
N ILE A 296 3.04 14.67 -0.41
CA ILE A 296 3.74 15.94 -0.23
C ILE A 296 4.58 16.23 -1.47
N ASP A 297 4.48 17.46 -1.99
CA ASP A 297 5.28 17.99 -3.09
C ASP A 297 6.01 19.26 -2.62
N GLY A 298 7.34 19.17 -2.53
CA GLY A 298 8.12 20.21 -1.89
C GLY A 298 7.69 20.44 -0.44
N GLU A 299 7.27 21.66 -0.11
CA GLU A 299 6.80 22.04 1.23
C GLU A 299 5.26 22.09 1.34
N ARG A 300 4.53 21.46 0.42
CA ARG A 300 3.06 21.52 0.37
C ARG A 300 2.42 20.13 0.19
N ILE A 301 1.18 20.03 0.60
CA ILE A 301 0.33 18.86 0.44
C ILE A 301 -0.33 18.94 -0.94
N ALA A 302 0.00 18.03 -1.82
CA ALA A 302 -0.58 17.93 -3.16
C ALA A 302 -1.74 16.91 -3.24
N GLY A 303 -1.86 16.05 -2.25
CA GLY A 303 -2.95 15.09 -2.21
C GLY A 303 -3.21 14.55 -0.82
N ILE A 304 -4.48 14.24 -0.56
CA ILE A 304 -4.93 13.57 0.65
C ILE A 304 -5.84 12.42 0.22
N THR A 305 -5.55 11.22 0.70
CA THR A 305 -6.48 10.09 0.56
C THR A 305 -7.04 9.74 1.93
N GLY A 306 -8.32 9.96 2.13
CA GLY A 306 -9.03 9.69 3.37
C GLY A 306 -9.76 8.36 3.32
N PHE A 307 -9.73 7.62 4.42
CA PHE A 307 -10.41 6.35 4.64
C PHE A 307 -11.33 6.48 5.85
N PRO A 308 -12.51 7.15 5.70
CA PRO A 308 -13.45 7.33 6.80
C PRO A 308 -14.11 6.00 7.18
N ARG A 309 -14.37 5.81 8.47
CA ARG A 309 -15.14 4.65 9.01
C ARG A 309 -14.57 3.27 8.72
N GLN A 310 -13.35 3.15 8.22
CA GLN A 310 -12.67 1.86 8.05
C GLN A 310 -11.94 1.48 9.35
N LEU A 311 -12.69 1.07 10.35
CA LEU A 311 -12.17 0.85 11.71
C LEU A 311 -11.16 -0.31 11.78
N GLU A 312 -11.27 -1.28 10.90
CA GLU A 312 -10.32 -2.42 10.79
C GLU A 312 -8.89 -1.96 10.47
N LEU A 313 -8.74 -0.80 9.80
CA LEU A 313 -7.41 -0.25 9.53
C LEU A 313 -6.64 0.07 10.82
N PHE A 314 -7.32 0.50 11.88
CA PHE A 314 -6.65 0.85 13.15
C PHE A 314 -5.87 -0.35 13.70
N GLY A 315 -6.46 -1.54 13.71
CA GLY A 315 -5.76 -2.77 14.10
C GLY A 315 -4.56 -3.08 13.20
N ARG A 316 -4.68 -2.82 11.88
CA ARG A 316 -3.57 -2.98 10.92
C ARG A 316 -2.41 -2.00 11.18
N PHE A 317 -2.71 -0.79 11.64
CA PHE A 317 -1.74 0.22 12.05
C PHE A 317 -1.21 0.04 13.48
N GLY A 318 -1.56 -1.04 14.16
CA GLY A 318 -1.19 -1.27 15.56
C GLY A 318 -1.80 -0.22 16.52
N LEU A 319 -2.98 0.28 16.17
CA LEU A 319 -3.71 1.30 16.92
C LEU A 319 -4.93 0.71 17.61
N PRO A 320 -5.26 1.17 18.85
CA PRO A 320 -6.48 0.75 19.51
C PRO A 320 -7.72 1.36 18.84
N ALA A 321 -8.90 0.78 19.09
CA ALA A 321 -10.17 1.30 18.60
C ALA A 321 -10.57 2.61 19.30
N ASP A 322 -10.09 2.83 20.51
CA ASP A 322 -10.34 4.01 21.34
C ASP A 322 -9.06 4.45 22.08
N ILE A 323 -8.96 5.75 22.38
CA ILE A 323 -7.90 6.34 23.18
C ILE A 323 -8.48 7.19 24.29
N THR A 324 -7.83 7.17 25.46
CA THR A 324 -8.25 8.01 26.59
C THR A 324 -7.96 9.49 26.35
N ARG A 325 -8.69 10.34 27.05
CA ARG A 325 -8.57 11.80 27.00
C ARG A 325 -7.19 12.34 27.37
#